data_09a61cf9976cc3dafc83d5ab07d51907
#
_entry.id   09a61cf9976cc3dafc83d5ab07d51907
#
_cell.length_a   1.000
_cell.length_b   1.000
_cell.length_c   1.000
_cell.angle_alpha   90.00
_cell.angle_beta   90.00
_cell.angle_gamma   90.00
#
_symmetry.space_group_name_H-M   'P 1'
#
loop_
_entity.id
_entity.type
_entity.pdbx_description
1 polymer ?
#
loop_
_entity_poly.entity_id
_entity_poly.type
_entity_poly.pdbx_seq_one_letter_code
_entity_poly.pdbx_strand_id
1 'polypeptide(L)'
;MKQIEHLVNRIAQRVSINLRELNFDIQPYIRNTIPLSQLVKFYAFYGITPHHPLNFHFIHSSLAGSYFLGKSRVDHSILYKSDIRGDELKSKGDLFKFDGGVVPVHEDESIRIKDSFLIKTLVHNYSHDPESLEVFFINDSMAMHYANIHGSPSEGCFFQPFSTIDLTTAHDCVIGRFSYVQVGEMSHIEVEPGTIWIKNRSDFNFLYRYPREILNRYVQYQPGDGPPTGIFMNFIEERKPDFKHIYDVVNIEPSVSIPKGTSLDRYAVIKRKTHIEENVLVAQRAYLENIWLGKGANAQENCYIINSRLEGCNVTAHGAKIIHANMGEKVFVGFNSFLRGSEDCPLTIGKNCIVMPHTIIDLQEPLNIPESHLVWGFISNSSDLKHQSMSLKAFSEIREGIVLGDMLFEGNGEKFVKGFQMFDLLHGLSSP
;
A
#
# COMPACT_ATOMS: atom_id res chain seq x y z
N MET A 1 -7.61 -1.65 -30.78
CA MET A 1 -6.24 -2.03 -30.42
C MET A 1 -5.23 -0.95 -30.78
N LYS A 2 -5.14 -0.48 -32.04
CA LYS A 2 -4.16 0.55 -32.46
C LYS A 2 -4.19 1.85 -31.61
N GLN A 3 -5.36 2.33 -31.22
CA GLN A 3 -5.48 3.53 -30.37
C GLN A 3 -4.90 3.33 -28.97
N ILE A 4 -5.14 2.15 -28.35
CA ILE A 4 -4.57 1.82 -27.03
C ILE A 4 -3.05 1.67 -27.12
N GLU A 5 -2.55 1.01 -28.15
CA GLU A 5 -1.12 0.88 -28.40
C GLU A 5 -0.45 2.24 -28.58
N HIS A 6 -1.09 3.13 -29.35
CA HIS A 6 -0.61 4.51 -29.53
C HIS A 6 -0.59 5.27 -28.18
N LEU A 7 -1.63 5.11 -27.37
CA LEU A 7 -1.72 5.74 -26.04
C LEU A 7 -0.63 5.21 -25.10
N VAL A 8 -0.40 3.87 -25.05
CA VAL A 8 0.70 3.26 -24.28
C VAL A 8 2.04 3.87 -24.67
N ASN A 9 2.32 3.88 -25.97
CA ASN A 9 3.61 4.39 -26.48
C ASN A 9 3.79 5.90 -26.18
N ARG A 10 2.71 6.69 -26.31
CA ARG A 10 2.74 8.12 -25.99
C ARG A 10 3.06 8.36 -24.52
N ILE A 11 2.37 7.66 -23.62
CA ILE A 11 2.62 7.78 -22.18
C ILE A 11 4.07 7.37 -21.86
N ALA A 12 4.51 6.24 -22.39
CA ALA A 12 5.86 5.76 -22.15
C ALA A 12 6.95 6.71 -22.64
N GLN A 13 6.75 7.32 -23.81
CA GLN A 13 7.67 8.35 -24.31
C GLN A 13 7.73 9.58 -23.41
N ARG A 14 6.57 10.05 -22.90
CA ARG A 14 6.53 11.20 -21.98
C ARG A 14 7.28 10.92 -20.70
N VAL A 15 7.00 9.78 -20.05
CA VAL A 15 7.71 9.38 -18.84
C VAL A 15 9.22 9.24 -19.09
N SER A 16 9.65 8.64 -20.20
CA SER A 16 11.09 8.56 -20.54
C SER A 16 11.72 9.94 -20.77
N ILE A 17 10.96 10.91 -21.33
CA ILE A 17 11.45 12.29 -21.49
C ILE A 17 11.64 12.96 -20.12
N ASN A 18 10.70 12.78 -19.21
CA ASN A 18 10.79 13.35 -17.85
C ASN A 18 11.97 12.74 -17.09
N LEU A 19 12.24 11.45 -17.26
CA LEU A 19 13.32 10.73 -16.57
C LEU A 19 14.69 10.82 -17.28
N ARG A 20 14.82 11.62 -18.34
CA ARG A 20 16.07 11.72 -19.12
C ARG A 20 17.28 12.19 -18.31
N GLU A 21 17.06 13.04 -17.30
CA GLU A 21 18.14 13.56 -16.44
C GLU A 21 18.71 12.45 -15.54
N LEU A 22 17.91 11.44 -15.25
CA LEU A 22 18.34 10.22 -14.56
C LEU A 22 18.95 9.18 -15.50
N ASN A 23 19.01 9.45 -16.82
CA ASN A 23 19.37 8.48 -17.86
C ASN A 23 18.52 7.21 -17.82
N PHE A 24 17.25 7.32 -17.42
CA PHE A 24 16.35 6.20 -17.25
C PHE A 24 15.33 6.11 -18.38
N ASP A 25 15.30 4.95 -19.07
CA ASP A 25 14.32 4.65 -20.13
C ASP A 25 13.33 3.58 -19.65
N ILE A 26 12.05 3.91 -19.63
CA ILE A 26 11.00 2.97 -19.21
C ILE A 26 10.55 2.02 -20.31
N GLN A 27 10.88 2.27 -21.58
CA GLN A 27 10.39 1.49 -22.71
C GLN A 27 10.67 -0.02 -22.60
N PRO A 28 11.86 -0.47 -22.15
CA PRO A 28 12.13 -1.88 -21.92
C PRO A 28 11.24 -2.52 -20.84
N TYR A 29 10.83 -1.75 -19.84
CA TYR A 29 10.06 -2.26 -18.71
C TYR A 29 8.57 -2.52 -19.02
N ILE A 30 8.02 -1.85 -20.05
CA ILE A 30 6.60 -2.00 -20.41
C ILE A 30 6.33 -3.10 -21.42
N ARG A 31 7.37 -3.60 -22.09
CA ARG A 31 7.22 -4.66 -23.10
C ARG A 31 6.65 -5.92 -22.47
N ASN A 32 5.64 -6.52 -23.14
CA ASN A 32 5.02 -7.79 -22.74
C ASN A 32 4.40 -7.79 -21.33
N THR A 33 4.25 -6.66 -20.69
CA THR A 33 3.74 -6.57 -19.30
C THR A 33 2.26 -6.93 -19.22
N ILE A 34 1.43 -6.37 -20.11
CA ILE A 34 0.00 -6.67 -20.22
C ILE A 34 -0.37 -6.84 -21.68
N PRO A 35 -1.03 -7.95 -22.09
CA PRO A 35 -1.54 -8.10 -23.44
C PRO A 35 -2.53 -6.98 -23.78
N LEU A 36 -2.40 -6.37 -24.97
CA LEU A 36 -3.29 -5.29 -25.43
C LEU A 36 -4.77 -5.69 -25.39
N SER A 37 -5.09 -6.97 -25.63
CA SER A 37 -6.46 -7.51 -25.54
C SER A 37 -7.05 -7.39 -24.12
N GLN A 38 -6.24 -7.31 -23.09
CA GLN A 38 -6.68 -7.08 -21.72
C GLN A 38 -6.96 -5.60 -21.46
N LEU A 39 -6.19 -4.71 -22.06
CA LEU A 39 -6.34 -3.26 -21.90
C LEU A 39 -7.56 -2.69 -22.64
N VAL A 40 -8.13 -3.39 -23.61
CA VAL A 40 -9.35 -2.96 -24.34
C VAL A 40 -10.66 -3.39 -23.68
N LYS A 41 -10.62 -3.96 -22.48
CA LYS A 41 -11.85 -4.34 -21.76
C LYS A 41 -12.58 -3.11 -21.26
N PHE A 42 -13.85 -2.96 -21.67
CA PHE A 42 -14.68 -1.78 -21.36
C PHE A 42 -15.55 -2.00 -20.13
N TYR A 43 -14.94 -2.22 -18.96
CA TYR A 43 -15.69 -2.21 -17.71
C TYR A 43 -14.84 -1.66 -16.58
N ALA A 44 -15.49 -0.96 -15.66
CA ALA A 44 -14.94 -0.50 -14.40
C ALA A 44 -16.00 -0.69 -13.31
N PHE A 45 -15.57 -0.66 -12.07
CA PHE A 45 -16.44 -0.76 -10.91
C PHE A 45 -16.43 0.58 -10.17
N TYR A 46 -17.59 1.02 -9.72
CA TYR A 46 -17.70 2.24 -8.92
C TYR A 46 -18.48 1.96 -7.64
N GLY A 47 -17.89 2.29 -6.49
CA GLY A 47 -18.56 2.23 -5.19
C GLY A 47 -19.43 3.48 -5.01
N ILE A 48 -20.71 3.27 -4.72
CA ILE A 48 -21.65 4.35 -4.38
C ILE A 48 -22.11 4.13 -2.96
N THR A 49 -21.93 5.13 -2.12
CA THR A 49 -22.40 5.14 -0.74
C THR A 49 -23.19 6.43 -0.48
N PRO A 50 -23.94 6.54 0.63
CA PRO A 50 -24.60 7.79 0.99
C PRO A 50 -23.67 9.01 1.07
N HIS A 51 -22.41 8.79 1.43
CA HIS A 51 -21.39 9.85 1.56
C HIS A 51 -20.56 10.03 0.27
N HIS A 52 -20.57 9.04 -0.63
CA HIS A 52 -19.80 9.05 -1.89
C HIS A 52 -20.74 8.80 -3.07
N PRO A 53 -21.53 9.81 -3.47
CA PRO A 53 -22.35 9.72 -4.68
C PRO A 53 -21.47 9.61 -5.92
N LEU A 54 -22.03 9.17 -7.02
CA LEU A 54 -21.32 9.06 -8.29
C LEU A 54 -20.74 10.41 -8.70
N ASN A 55 -19.43 10.55 -8.60
CA ASN A 55 -18.66 11.72 -9.05
C ASN A 55 -17.40 11.23 -9.75
N PHE A 56 -17.61 10.70 -10.96
CA PHE A 56 -16.55 10.09 -11.75
C PHE A 56 -16.59 10.62 -13.18
N HIS A 57 -15.44 11.07 -13.65
CA HIS A 57 -15.29 11.63 -14.98
C HIS A 57 -14.09 11.01 -15.69
N PHE A 58 -14.25 10.60 -16.95
CA PHE A 58 -13.15 10.08 -17.75
C PHE A 58 -13.25 10.48 -19.20
N ILE A 59 -12.12 10.76 -19.84
CA ILE A 59 -12.01 11.15 -21.24
C ILE A 59 -10.85 10.38 -21.88
N HIS A 60 -11.09 9.80 -23.07
CA HIS A 60 -10.07 9.13 -23.89
C HIS A 60 -9.18 8.13 -23.12
N SER A 61 -9.77 7.41 -22.16
CA SER A 61 -9.07 6.55 -21.25
C SER A 61 -9.54 5.10 -21.31
N SER A 62 -8.69 4.15 -20.97
CA SER A 62 -9.04 2.75 -20.74
C SER A 62 -9.02 2.45 -19.23
N LEU A 63 -10.11 1.87 -18.71
CA LEU A 63 -10.27 1.61 -17.27
C LEU A 63 -10.24 0.12 -16.91
N ALA A 64 -10.14 -0.74 -17.87
CA ALA A 64 -9.97 -2.21 -17.86
C ALA A 64 -10.05 -2.92 -16.50
N GLY A 65 -11.25 -3.01 -15.91
CA GLY A 65 -11.53 -3.71 -14.65
C GLY A 65 -11.04 -2.99 -13.39
N SER A 66 -10.81 -1.69 -13.47
CA SER A 66 -10.41 -0.86 -12.33
C SER A 66 -11.62 -0.48 -11.46
N TYR A 67 -11.36 -0.20 -10.20
CA TYR A 67 -12.35 0.17 -9.19
C TYR A 67 -12.14 1.61 -8.74
N PHE A 68 -13.24 2.31 -8.51
CA PHE A 68 -13.24 3.71 -8.08
C PHE A 68 -14.16 3.91 -6.89
N LEU A 69 -13.73 4.68 -5.93
CA LEU A 69 -14.53 5.18 -4.83
C LEU A 69 -14.14 6.63 -4.54
N GLY A 70 -15.14 7.49 -4.29
CA GLY A 70 -14.91 8.92 -4.11
C GLY A 70 -14.80 9.67 -5.44
N LYS A 71 -14.24 10.89 -5.40
CA LYS A 71 -14.19 11.82 -6.52
C LYS A 71 -12.94 11.58 -7.36
N SER A 72 -13.15 11.18 -8.63
CA SER A 72 -12.05 10.84 -9.53
C SER A 72 -12.25 11.39 -10.93
N ARG A 73 -11.17 11.85 -11.53
CA ARG A 73 -11.10 12.24 -12.93
C ARG A 73 -9.93 11.54 -13.61
N VAL A 74 -10.19 10.91 -14.78
CA VAL A 74 -9.18 10.17 -15.53
C VAL A 74 -9.17 10.65 -16.98
N ASP A 75 -8.06 11.27 -17.38
CA ASP A 75 -7.89 11.87 -18.72
C ASP A 75 -6.73 11.19 -19.45
N HIS A 76 -6.96 10.74 -20.72
CA HIS A 76 -5.92 10.20 -21.60
C HIS A 76 -5.02 9.12 -20.96
N SER A 77 -5.59 8.29 -20.10
CA SER A 77 -4.85 7.36 -19.24
C SER A 77 -5.29 5.92 -19.45
N ILE A 78 -4.44 5.00 -19.00
CA ILE A 78 -4.72 3.56 -19.01
C ILE A 78 -4.62 3.04 -17.59
N LEU A 79 -5.73 2.52 -17.09
CA LEU A 79 -5.80 1.86 -15.78
C LEU A 79 -6.16 0.38 -16.01
N TYR A 80 -5.35 -0.52 -15.50
CA TYR A 80 -5.60 -1.95 -15.60
C TYR A 80 -5.74 -2.57 -14.22
N LYS A 81 -6.97 -2.93 -13.84
CA LYS A 81 -7.31 -3.55 -12.55
C LYS A 81 -6.72 -2.80 -11.35
N SER A 82 -6.72 -1.47 -11.44
CA SER A 82 -6.22 -0.57 -10.39
C SER A 82 -7.36 -0.12 -9.48
N ASP A 83 -7.04 0.20 -8.24
CA ASP A 83 -7.98 0.65 -7.23
C ASP A 83 -7.71 2.12 -6.94
N ILE A 84 -8.71 2.97 -7.14
CA ILE A 84 -8.61 4.42 -6.97
C ILE A 84 -9.55 4.81 -5.83
N ARG A 85 -8.97 5.17 -4.68
CA ARG A 85 -9.64 5.41 -3.43
C ARG A 85 -9.47 6.88 -2.98
N GLY A 86 -10.55 7.62 -3.07
CA GLY A 86 -10.67 9.00 -2.60
C GLY A 86 -11.86 9.19 -1.64
N ASP A 87 -12.21 8.13 -0.93
CA ASP A 87 -13.34 8.10 0.00
C ASP A 87 -13.06 8.88 1.30
N GLU A 88 -11.81 9.12 1.63
CA GLU A 88 -11.41 9.93 2.78
C GLU A 88 -11.11 11.39 2.42
N LEU A 89 -11.31 11.76 1.15
CA LEU A 89 -11.16 13.15 0.70
C LEU A 89 -12.35 14.02 1.11
N LYS A 90 -12.06 15.25 1.51
CA LYS A 90 -13.04 16.23 1.95
C LYS A 90 -13.86 16.77 0.78
N SER A 91 -15.09 17.12 1.08
CA SER A 91 -16.00 17.81 0.16
C SER A 91 -16.12 19.29 0.50
N LYS A 92 -16.51 20.09 -0.48
CA LYS A 92 -16.86 21.49 -0.25
C LYS A 92 -17.89 21.61 0.87
N GLY A 93 -17.57 22.42 1.89
CA GLY A 93 -18.39 22.63 3.08
C GLY A 93 -18.02 21.75 4.26
N ASP A 94 -17.18 20.74 4.08
CA ASP A 94 -16.64 19.96 5.20
C ASP A 94 -15.70 20.82 6.04
N LEU A 95 -15.51 20.41 7.29
CA LEU A 95 -14.60 21.06 8.22
C LEU A 95 -13.35 20.17 8.42
N PHE A 96 -12.21 20.76 8.17
CA PHE A 96 -10.92 20.14 8.52
C PHE A 96 -10.55 20.55 9.95
N LYS A 97 -10.47 19.59 10.87
CA LYS A 97 -10.11 19.79 12.27
C LYS A 97 -8.65 19.39 12.50
N PHE A 98 -7.89 20.26 13.13
CA PHE A 98 -6.49 20.02 13.50
C PHE A 98 -6.16 20.72 14.82
N ASP A 99 -5.00 20.48 15.42
CA ASP A 99 -4.64 21.02 16.75
C ASP A 99 -4.66 22.56 16.84
N GLY A 100 -4.54 23.25 15.73
CA GLY A 100 -4.58 24.73 15.65
C GLY A 100 -5.96 25.33 15.42
N GLY A 101 -7.01 24.52 15.19
CA GLY A 101 -8.34 25.04 14.91
C GLY A 101 -9.17 24.24 13.91
N VAL A 102 -10.02 24.95 13.17
CA VAL A 102 -10.92 24.37 12.16
C VAL A 102 -10.85 25.20 10.88
N VAL A 103 -10.61 24.55 9.75
CA VAL A 103 -10.57 25.18 8.41
C VAL A 103 -11.72 24.63 7.56
N PRO A 104 -12.56 25.49 6.95
CA PRO A 104 -13.59 25.06 6.02
C PRO A 104 -12.98 24.70 4.66
N VAL A 105 -13.46 23.61 4.06
CA VAL A 105 -13.08 23.18 2.70
C VAL A 105 -13.90 23.98 1.68
N HIS A 106 -13.25 24.75 0.83
CA HIS A 106 -13.90 25.64 -0.14
C HIS A 106 -14.17 24.97 -1.49
N GLU A 107 -13.40 23.97 -1.85
CA GLU A 107 -13.57 23.17 -3.07
C GLU A 107 -13.50 21.66 -2.74
N ASP A 108 -14.04 20.83 -3.62
CA ASP A 108 -13.95 19.39 -3.49
C ASP A 108 -12.50 18.92 -3.72
N GLU A 109 -11.95 18.19 -2.77
CA GLU A 109 -10.74 17.42 -3.03
C GLU A 109 -11.05 16.27 -3.99
N SER A 110 -10.15 15.98 -4.91
CA SER A 110 -10.35 14.93 -5.93
C SER A 110 -9.04 14.32 -6.41
N ILE A 111 -9.10 13.06 -6.82
CA ILE A 111 -7.98 12.39 -7.48
C ILE A 111 -8.04 12.70 -8.98
N ARG A 112 -6.96 13.20 -9.55
CA ARG A 112 -6.83 13.48 -10.99
C ARG A 112 -5.70 12.66 -11.58
N ILE A 113 -6.02 11.79 -12.54
CA ILE A 113 -5.04 10.95 -13.24
C ILE A 113 -5.03 11.37 -14.71
N LYS A 114 -3.88 11.80 -15.20
CA LYS A 114 -3.74 12.30 -16.56
C LYS A 114 -2.49 11.78 -17.25
N ASP A 115 -2.63 11.40 -18.54
CA ASP A 115 -1.53 10.92 -19.37
C ASP A 115 -0.66 9.85 -18.67
N SER A 116 -1.32 8.94 -17.91
CA SER A 116 -0.65 7.99 -17.01
C SER A 116 -1.06 6.54 -17.28
N PHE A 117 -0.20 5.58 -16.91
CA PHE A 117 -0.47 4.15 -17.04
C PHE A 117 -0.27 3.42 -15.72
N LEU A 118 -1.38 2.93 -15.14
CA LEU A 118 -1.40 2.26 -13.84
C LEU A 118 -1.80 0.79 -14.00
N ILE A 119 -0.97 -0.14 -13.50
CA ILE A 119 -1.17 -1.58 -13.61
C ILE A 119 -1.36 -2.19 -12.24
N LYS A 120 -2.58 -2.64 -11.90
CA LYS A 120 -2.91 -3.23 -10.59
C LYS A 120 -2.39 -2.36 -9.43
N THR A 121 -2.45 -1.05 -9.60
CA THR A 121 -1.94 -0.06 -8.64
C THR A 121 -3.05 0.33 -7.68
N LEU A 122 -2.72 0.48 -6.41
CA LEU A 122 -3.58 1.14 -5.44
C LEU A 122 -3.20 2.62 -5.38
N VAL A 123 -4.20 3.48 -5.59
CA VAL A 123 -4.11 4.92 -5.32
C VAL A 123 -5.07 5.21 -4.19
N HIS A 124 -4.57 5.59 -3.05
CA HIS A 124 -5.38 5.94 -1.89
C HIS A 124 -4.96 7.31 -1.36
N ASN A 125 -5.89 8.24 -1.32
CA ASN A 125 -5.63 9.59 -0.85
C ASN A 125 -6.66 9.99 0.21
N TYR A 126 -6.18 10.71 1.22
CA TYR A 126 -6.99 11.26 2.30
C TYR A 126 -6.54 12.69 2.62
N SER A 127 -7.46 13.49 3.15
CA SER A 127 -7.15 14.84 3.60
C SER A 127 -6.20 14.83 4.80
N HIS A 128 -5.00 15.33 4.64
CA HIS A 128 -3.97 15.30 5.68
C HIS A 128 -3.33 16.66 5.97
N ASP A 129 -3.44 17.63 5.07
CA ASP A 129 -2.85 18.96 5.24
C ASP A 129 -3.94 20.04 5.24
N PRO A 130 -4.21 20.70 6.40
CA PRO A 130 -5.20 21.77 6.49
C PRO A 130 -4.73 23.08 5.80
N GLU A 131 -3.43 23.29 5.63
CA GLU A 131 -2.87 24.48 4.99
C GLU A 131 -2.82 24.34 3.46
N SER A 132 -2.79 23.10 2.96
CA SER A 132 -2.79 22.78 1.54
C SER A 132 -3.83 21.70 1.26
N LEU A 133 -5.06 22.11 0.99
CA LEU A 133 -6.14 21.23 0.54
C LEU A 133 -5.88 20.89 -0.92
N GLU A 134 -5.16 19.81 -1.15
CA GLU A 134 -4.57 19.54 -2.46
C GLU A 134 -5.50 18.79 -3.40
N VAL A 135 -5.33 19.05 -4.67
CA VAL A 135 -5.74 18.14 -5.73
C VAL A 135 -4.67 17.07 -5.85
N PHE A 136 -5.02 15.82 -5.50
CA PHE A 136 -4.13 14.69 -5.67
C PHE A 136 -4.04 14.33 -7.16
N PHE A 137 -2.91 14.65 -7.76
CA PHE A 137 -2.68 14.38 -9.18
C PHE A 137 -1.65 13.27 -9.40
N ILE A 138 -1.86 12.50 -10.46
CA ILE A 138 -0.90 11.56 -11.01
C ILE A 138 -0.82 11.88 -12.51
N ASN A 139 0.23 12.59 -12.88
CA ASN A 139 0.41 13.09 -14.25
C ASN A 139 1.65 12.48 -14.90
N ASP A 140 1.56 12.21 -16.22
CA ASP A 140 2.70 11.74 -17.01
C ASP A 140 3.54 10.66 -16.29
N SER A 141 2.84 9.75 -15.58
CA SER A 141 3.45 8.79 -14.66
C SER A 141 3.07 7.35 -15.01
N MET A 142 3.89 6.42 -14.55
CA MET A 142 3.66 5.01 -14.78
C MET A 142 3.87 4.20 -13.51
N ALA A 143 2.89 3.37 -13.16
CA ALA A 143 2.96 2.51 -11.99
C ALA A 143 2.69 1.05 -12.35
N MET A 144 3.56 0.17 -11.86
CA MET A 144 3.57 -1.24 -12.17
C MET A 144 2.85 -2.06 -11.10
N HIS A 145 2.79 -3.36 -11.30
CA HIS A 145 2.04 -4.32 -10.50
C HIS A 145 2.18 -4.10 -8.99
N TYR A 146 1.04 -3.87 -8.32
CA TYR A 146 0.95 -3.77 -6.85
C TYR A 146 1.75 -2.61 -6.24
N ALA A 147 2.06 -1.59 -7.05
CA ALA A 147 2.54 -0.32 -6.53
C ALA A 147 1.42 0.38 -5.73
N ASN A 148 1.80 1.11 -4.69
CA ASN A 148 0.90 1.93 -3.89
C ASN A 148 1.33 3.40 -4.01
N ILE A 149 0.36 4.27 -4.34
CA ILE A 149 0.52 5.73 -4.33
C ILE A 149 -0.45 6.24 -3.26
N HIS A 150 0.08 6.62 -2.11
CA HIS A 150 -0.70 6.91 -0.92
C HIS A 150 -0.46 8.35 -0.44
N GLY A 151 -1.49 9.19 -0.49
CA GLY A 151 -1.37 10.61 -0.12
C GLY A 151 -0.27 11.37 -0.88
N SER A 152 0.03 10.99 -2.14
CA SER A 152 1.26 11.37 -2.82
C SER A 152 0.99 11.89 -4.23
N PRO A 153 0.92 13.21 -4.44
CA PRO A 153 0.93 13.81 -5.78
C PRO A 153 2.20 13.40 -6.54
N SER A 154 2.04 13.03 -7.82
CA SER A 154 3.15 12.49 -8.62
C SER A 154 3.10 12.97 -10.06
N GLU A 155 4.23 13.43 -10.59
CA GLU A 155 4.40 13.85 -11.97
C GLU A 155 5.70 13.33 -12.57
N GLY A 156 5.64 12.80 -13.79
CA GLY A 156 6.82 12.31 -14.51
C GLY A 156 7.47 11.07 -13.88
N CYS A 157 6.78 10.34 -13.03
CA CYS A 157 7.37 9.29 -12.20
C CYS A 157 7.20 7.88 -12.77
N PHE A 158 8.13 6.99 -12.41
CA PHE A 158 8.03 5.56 -12.65
C PHE A 158 8.10 4.76 -11.37
N PHE A 159 6.99 4.09 -11.04
CA PHE A 159 6.85 3.23 -9.86
C PHE A 159 6.98 1.78 -10.26
N GLN A 160 8.05 1.12 -9.85
CA GLN A 160 8.29 -0.29 -10.13
C GLN A 160 7.38 -1.22 -9.27
N PRO A 161 7.28 -2.53 -9.58
CA PRO A 161 6.37 -3.42 -8.87
C PRO A 161 6.56 -3.45 -7.36
N PHE A 162 5.44 -3.47 -6.63
CA PHE A 162 5.39 -3.49 -5.17
C PHE A 162 6.05 -2.29 -4.48
N SER A 163 6.37 -1.22 -5.20
CA SER A 163 6.84 0.01 -4.56
C SER A 163 5.70 0.74 -3.87
N THR A 164 6.02 1.51 -2.85
CA THR A 164 5.08 2.39 -2.14
C THR A 164 5.69 3.77 -2.01
N ILE A 165 4.95 4.79 -2.44
CA ILE A 165 5.21 6.18 -2.10
C ILE A 165 4.10 6.66 -1.18
N ASP A 166 4.46 7.27 -0.07
CA ASP A 166 3.56 7.64 1.00
C ASP A 166 3.82 9.08 1.47
N LEU A 167 2.78 9.91 1.54
CA LEU A 167 2.85 11.30 1.98
C LEU A 167 4.06 12.07 1.37
N THR A 168 4.30 11.85 0.09
CA THR A 168 5.46 12.41 -0.61
C THR A 168 5.09 12.94 -1.97
N THR A 169 5.25 14.22 -2.20
CA THR A 169 5.14 14.81 -3.54
C THR A 169 6.38 14.46 -4.35
N ALA A 170 6.20 13.85 -5.52
CA ALA A 170 7.29 13.37 -6.35
C ALA A 170 7.25 13.93 -7.77
N HIS A 171 8.41 14.43 -8.25
CA HIS A 171 8.59 14.93 -9.61
C HIS A 171 9.78 14.23 -10.29
N ASP A 172 9.54 13.65 -11.47
CA ASP A 172 10.58 13.06 -12.31
C ASP A 172 11.45 12.02 -11.55
N CYS A 173 10.79 11.11 -10.83
CA CYS A 173 11.44 10.15 -9.96
C CYS A 173 11.23 8.70 -10.42
N VAL A 174 12.20 7.84 -10.11
CA VAL A 174 12.09 6.39 -10.23
C VAL A 174 12.05 5.78 -8.84
N ILE A 175 10.97 5.05 -8.52
CA ILE A 175 10.86 4.31 -7.26
C ILE A 175 11.06 2.84 -7.56
N GLY A 176 12.19 2.29 -7.09
CA GLY A 176 12.60 0.92 -7.33
C GLY A 176 11.62 -0.12 -6.78
N ARG A 177 11.63 -1.33 -7.35
CA ARG A 177 10.74 -2.42 -6.89
C ARG A 177 10.89 -2.69 -5.41
N PHE A 178 9.76 -2.92 -4.75
CA PHE A 178 9.69 -3.20 -3.32
C PHE A 178 10.36 -2.13 -2.44
N SER A 179 10.35 -0.87 -2.86
CA SER A 179 10.82 0.25 -2.04
C SER A 179 9.66 0.98 -1.39
N TYR A 180 9.87 1.48 -0.19
CA TYR A 180 8.96 2.36 0.53
C TYR A 180 9.60 3.73 0.73
N VAL A 181 8.90 4.79 0.34
CA VAL A 181 9.41 6.16 0.41
C VAL A 181 8.39 7.07 1.08
N GLN A 182 8.79 7.73 2.16
CA GLN A 182 8.02 8.74 2.88
C GLN A 182 8.95 9.87 3.31
N VAL A 183 9.11 10.88 2.44
CA VAL A 183 10.11 11.94 2.65
C VAL A 183 9.57 13.36 2.51
N GLY A 184 8.24 13.49 2.30
CA GLY A 184 7.53 14.75 2.11
C GLY A 184 7.63 15.28 0.68
N GLU A 185 8.82 15.48 0.14
CA GLU A 185 9.04 15.98 -1.22
C GLU A 185 10.31 15.39 -1.82
N MET A 186 10.27 15.05 -3.12
CA MET A 186 11.43 14.58 -3.86
C MET A 186 11.34 14.92 -5.35
N SER A 187 12.50 15.18 -5.97
CA SER A 187 12.57 15.50 -7.38
C SER A 187 13.87 14.98 -7.99
N HIS A 188 13.80 14.43 -9.22
CA HIS A 188 14.94 13.91 -9.98
C HIS A 188 15.79 12.89 -9.20
N ILE A 189 15.11 11.95 -8.52
CA ILE A 189 15.77 10.93 -7.70
C ILE A 189 15.39 9.53 -8.21
N GLU A 190 16.41 8.68 -8.36
CA GLU A 190 16.23 7.24 -8.51
C GLU A 190 16.44 6.56 -7.15
N VAL A 191 15.37 5.98 -6.62
CA VAL A 191 15.41 5.16 -5.40
C VAL A 191 15.70 3.72 -5.79
N GLU A 192 16.80 3.19 -5.30
CA GLU A 192 17.20 1.81 -5.59
C GLU A 192 16.18 0.79 -5.10
N PRO A 193 16.01 -0.35 -5.82
CA PRO A 193 15.13 -1.42 -5.40
C PRO A 193 15.38 -1.89 -3.96
N GLY A 194 14.29 -2.14 -3.22
CA GLY A 194 14.34 -2.65 -1.85
C GLY A 194 14.78 -1.62 -0.81
N THR A 195 14.67 -0.34 -1.11
CA THR A 195 14.99 0.75 -0.17
C THR A 195 13.76 1.12 0.66
N ILE A 196 13.88 1.14 1.97
CA ILE A 196 12.90 1.72 2.89
C ILE A 196 13.49 3.04 3.37
N TRP A 197 12.87 4.15 2.98
CA TRP A 197 13.38 5.50 3.27
C TRP A 197 12.26 6.36 3.85
N ILE A 198 12.43 6.70 5.13
CA ILE A 198 11.47 7.52 5.87
C ILE A 198 12.21 8.70 6.48
N LYS A 199 11.80 9.91 6.09
CA LYS A 199 12.46 11.15 6.52
C LYS A 199 11.42 12.20 6.86
N ASN A 200 11.59 12.90 7.97
CA ASN A 200 10.78 14.05 8.32
C ASN A 200 11.67 15.27 8.55
N ARG A 201 11.71 16.17 7.56
CA ARG A 201 12.51 17.41 7.57
C ARG A 201 13.91 17.17 8.17
N SER A 202 14.23 17.87 9.30
CA SER A 202 15.47 17.73 10.06
C SER A 202 15.33 16.82 11.27
N ASP A 203 14.16 16.24 11.54
CA ASP A 203 13.89 15.55 12.79
C ASP A 203 14.49 14.15 12.84
N PHE A 204 14.35 13.42 11.74
CA PHE A 204 14.92 12.08 11.60
C PHE A 204 15.05 11.64 10.15
N ASN A 205 15.90 10.64 9.94
CA ASN A 205 16.08 9.92 8.69
C ASN A 205 16.30 8.45 9.00
N PHE A 206 15.39 7.59 8.51
CA PHE A 206 15.48 6.13 8.60
C PHE A 206 15.74 5.57 7.21
N LEU A 207 16.80 4.79 7.06
CA LEU A 207 17.16 4.14 5.81
C LEU A 207 17.50 2.67 6.07
N TYR A 208 16.85 1.77 5.31
CA TYR A 208 17.19 0.37 5.25
C TYR A 208 17.22 -0.09 3.79
N ARG A 209 18.15 -0.97 3.44
CA ARG A 209 18.25 -1.53 2.09
C ARG A 209 18.33 -3.05 2.14
N TYR A 210 17.48 -3.69 1.36
CA TYR A 210 17.50 -5.13 1.21
C TYR A 210 18.73 -5.60 0.44
N PRO A 211 19.42 -6.68 0.90
CA PRO A 211 20.37 -7.39 0.06
C PRO A 211 19.73 -7.87 -1.24
N ARG A 212 20.44 -7.72 -2.34
CA ARG A 212 19.92 -7.99 -3.69
C ARG A 212 19.43 -9.43 -3.87
N GLU A 213 20.11 -10.39 -3.24
CA GLU A 213 19.78 -11.81 -3.27
C GLU A 213 18.42 -12.07 -2.62
N ILE A 214 18.17 -11.48 -1.47
CA ILE A 214 16.88 -11.55 -0.77
C ILE A 214 15.80 -10.93 -1.63
N LEU A 215 16.00 -9.71 -2.10
CA LEU A 215 15.02 -9.01 -2.91
C LEU A 215 14.62 -9.79 -4.16
N ASN A 216 15.59 -10.37 -4.90
CA ASN A 216 15.34 -11.15 -6.10
C ASN A 216 14.52 -12.42 -5.84
N ARG A 217 14.61 -13.01 -4.64
CA ARG A 217 13.79 -14.16 -4.26
C ARG A 217 12.31 -13.80 -4.12
N TYR A 218 12.00 -12.60 -3.62
CA TYR A 218 10.62 -12.17 -3.33
C TYR A 218 9.98 -11.39 -4.47
N VAL A 219 10.71 -10.47 -5.07
CA VAL A 219 10.25 -9.64 -6.20
C VAL A 219 11.37 -9.54 -7.23
N GLN A 220 11.24 -10.24 -8.33
CA GLN A 220 12.13 -10.13 -9.47
C GLN A 220 11.45 -9.34 -10.58
N TYR A 221 12.12 -8.34 -11.11
CA TYR A 221 11.63 -7.52 -12.22
C TYR A 221 12.80 -6.94 -12.99
N GLN A 222 12.86 -7.20 -14.29
CA GLN A 222 13.90 -6.72 -15.17
C GLN A 222 13.34 -6.21 -16.50
N PRO A 223 14.02 -5.29 -17.17
CA PRO A 223 13.63 -4.82 -18.49
C PRO A 223 13.42 -5.96 -19.48
N GLY A 224 12.27 -5.99 -20.15
CA GLY A 224 11.95 -6.97 -21.20
C GLY A 224 11.37 -8.30 -20.74
N ASP A 225 11.41 -8.65 -19.47
CA ASP A 225 10.93 -9.93 -18.94
C ASP A 225 9.40 -10.01 -18.83
N GLY A 226 8.69 -8.87 -18.98
CA GLY A 226 7.25 -8.81 -18.82
C GLY A 226 6.82 -8.54 -17.37
N PRO A 227 5.78 -9.22 -16.82
CA PRO A 227 5.31 -8.99 -15.46
C PRO A 227 6.34 -9.43 -14.42
N PRO A 228 6.31 -8.87 -13.18
CA PRO A 228 7.20 -9.30 -12.12
C PRO A 228 6.98 -10.78 -11.75
N THR A 229 8.01 -11.40 -11.20
CA THR A 229 8.02 -12.79 -10.71
C THR A 229 8.53 -12.85 -9.28
N GLY A 230 8.60 -14.06 -8.70
CA GLY A 230 9.06 -14.30 -7.34
C GLY A 230 7.95 -14.70 -6.38
N ILE A 231 8.32 -14.88 -5.10
CA ILE A 231 7.41 -15.42 -4.07
C ILE A 231 6.11 -14.62 -3.96
N PHE A 232 6.17 -13.29 -4.03
CA PHE A 232 4.96 -12.46 -3.89
C PHE A 232 3.98 -12.65 -5.05
N MET A 233 4.48 -12.74 -6.26
CA MET A 233 3.63 -12.99 -7.42
C MET A 233 3.02 -14.39 -7.39
N ASN A 234 3.82 -15.41 -7.06
CA ASN A 234 3.33 -16.78 -6.94
C ASN A 234 2.22 -16.87 -5.89
N PHE A 235 2.44 -16.27 -4.72
CA PHE A 235 1.46 -16.24 -3.63
C PHE A 235 0.12 -15.63 -4.06
N ILE A 236 0.16 -14.51 -4.80
CA ILE A 236 -1.04 -13.82 -5.28
C ILE A 236 -1.74 -14.61 -6.41
N GLU A 237 -0.97 -15.12 -7.38
CA GLU A 237 -1.55 -15.84 -8.53
C GLU A 237 -2.19 -17.17 -8.11
N GLU A 238 -1.71 -17.86 -7.08
CA GLU A 238 -2.34 -19.05 -6.50
C GLU A 238 -3.76 -18.76 -5.97
N ARG A 239 -4.02 -17.55 -5.46
CA ARG A 239 -5.30 -17.15 -4.86
C ARG A 239 -6.22 -16.37 -5.80
N LYS A 240 -5.73 -16.00 -6.95
CA LYS A 240 -6.49 -15.26 -7.97
C LYS A 240 -7.80 -15.94 -8.43
N PRO A 241 -7.88 -17.29 -8.54
CA PRO A 241 -9.14 -17.95 -8.89
C PRO A 241 -10.26 -17.67 -7.88
N ASP A 242 -9.95 -17.52 -6.60
CA ASP A 242 -10.94 -17.26 -5.55
C ASP A 242 -11.66 -15.91 -5.73
N PHE A 243 -10.95 -14.91 -6.28
CA PHE A 243 -11.54 -13.61 -6.60
C PHE A 243 -12.45 -13.64 -7.83
N LYS A 244 -12.32 -14.60 -8.72
CA LYS A 244 -13.10 -14.65 -9.96
C LYS A 244 -14.61 -14.71 -9.66
N HIS A 245 -15.00 -15.54 -8.72
CA HIS A 245 -16.40 -15.73 -8.36
C HIS A 245 -17.08 -14.48 -7.80
N ILE A 246 -16.32 -13.63 -7.11
CA ILE A 246 -16.85 -12.39 -6.52
C ILE A 246 -17.31 -11.40 -7.58
N TYR A 247 -16.62 -11.36 -8.72
CA TYR A 247 -16.95 -10.47 -9.83
C TYR A 247 -18.01 -11.03 -10.76
N ASP A 248 -18.25 -12.34 -10.72
CA ASP A 248 -19.21 -13.02 -11.61
C ASP A 248 -20.65 -13.02 -11.05
N VAL A 249 -20.85 -12.72 -9.76
CA VAL A 249 -22.15 -12.81 -9.09
C VAL A 249 -22.67 -11.44 -8.67
N VAL A 250 -23.86 -11.08 -9.17
CA VAL A 250 -24.49 -9.78 -8.92
C VAL A 250 -25.21 -9.73 -7.56
N ASN A 251 -25.68 -10.86 -7.03
CA ASN A 251 -26.41 -10.94 -5.77
C ASN A 251 -25.78 -12.00 -4.88
N ILE A 252 -24.88 -11.60 -3.97
CA ILE A 252 -24.41 -12.46 -2.90
C ILE A 252 -25.04 -11.99 -1.61
N GLU A 253 -25.84 -12.82 -0.98
CA GLU A 253 -26.16 -12.64 0.43
C GLU A 253 -24.88 -12.96 1.23
N PRO A 254 -24.47 -12.09 2.16
CA PRO A 254 -23.32 -12.40 2.99
C PRO A 254 -23.57 -13.71 3.74
N SER A 255 -22.69 -14.67 3.58
CA SER A 255 -22.78 -15.97 4.26
C SER A 255 -22.52 -15.88 5.77
N VAL A 256 -22.27 -14.69 6.28
CA VAL A 256 -21.89 -14.41 7.67
C VAL A 256 -22.75 -13.25 8.20
N SER A 257 -23.24 -13.39 9.40
CA SER A 257 -23.83 -12.27 10.17
C SER A 257 -22.76 -11.18 10.34
N ILE A 258 -23.04 -9.96 9.89
CA ILE A 258 -22.13 -8.83 10.04
C ILE A 258 -22.22 -8.29 11.48
N PRO A 259 -21.15 -8.34 12.28
CA PRO A 259 -21.16 -7.82 13.64
C PRO A 259 -21.36 -6.29 13.67
N LYS A 260 -21.79 -5.77 14.84
CA LYS A 260 -22.04 -4.34 15.01
C LYS A 260 -20.81 -3.49 14.70
N GLY A 261 -21.01 -2.42 13.94
CA GLY A 261 -19.94 -1.47 13.58
C GLY A 261 -18.90 -2.02 12.60
N THR A 262 -19.11 -3.24 12.08
CA THR A 262 -18.18 -3.89 11.13
C THR A 262 -18.54 -3.52 9.69
N SER A 263 -17.51 -3.22 8.89
CA SER A 263 -17.62 -2.98 7.45
C SER A 263 -16.93 -4.10 6.68
N LEU A 264 -17.65 -4.77 5.81
CA LEU A 264 -17.11 -5.82 4.93
C LEU A 264 -17.32 -5.39 3.48
N ASP A 265 -16.21 -5.17 2.76
CA ASP A 265 -16.29 -4.83 1.35
C ASP A 265 -16.79 -6.03 0.54
N ARG A 266 -17.66 -5.77 -0.42
CA ARG A 266 -18.25 -6.79 -1.30
C ARG A 266 -17.19 -7.56 -2.10
N TYR A 267 -16.10 -6.92 -2.47
CA TYR A 267 -15.03 -7.52 -3.26
C TYR A 267 -13.92 -8.16 -2.41
N ALA A 268 -14.15 -8.33 -1.12
CA ALA A 268 -13.29 -9.13 -0.25
C ALA A 268 -13.61 -10.63 -0.37
N VAL A 269 -12.60 -11.47 -0.30
CA VAL A 269 -12.74 -12.92 -0.18
C VAL A 269 -12.71 -13.30 1.29
N ILE A 270 -13.83 -13.79 1.82
CA ILE A 270 -13.93 -14.28 3.18
C ILE A 270 -14.27 -15.76 3.13
N LYS A 271 -13.28 -16.62 3.43
CA LYS A 271 -13.45 -18.07 3.43
C LYS A 271 -14.01 -18.60 4.74
N ARG A 272 -14.52 -19.84 4.71
CA ARG A 272 -15.04 -20.55 5.89
C ARG A 272 -14.00 -20.60 7.02
N LYS A 273 -14.48 -20.73 8.27
CA LYS A 273 -13.70 -20.69 9.51
C LYS A 273 -13.05 -19.33 9.80
N THR A 274 -13.56 -18.25 9.21
CA THR A 274 -13.17 -16.90 9.54
C THR A 274 -14.12 -16.35 10.61
N HIS A 275 -13.56 -15.88 11.73
CA HIS A 275 -14.29 -15.21 12.81
C HIS A 275 -13.97 -13.72 12.79
N ILE A 276 -15.02 -12.89 12.81
CA ILE A 276 -14.91 -11.43 12.77
C ILE A 276 -15.69 -10.87 13.95
N GLU A 277 -15.06 -10.05 14.77
CA GLU A 277 -15.69 -9.36 15.90
C GLU A 277 -16.26 -7.99 15.52
N GLU A 278 -16.70 -7.21 16.50
CA GLU A 278 -17.28 -5.89 16.32
C GLU A 278 -16.25 -4.84 15.89
N ASN A 279 -16.71 -3.81 15.16
CA ASN A 279 -15.91 -2.66 14.69
C ASN A 279 -14.70 -3.07 13.84
N VAL A 280 -14.82 -4.11 13.05
CA VAL A 280 -13.78 -4.60 12.13
C VAL A 280 -13.99 -3.98 10.76
N LEU A 281 -12.89 -3.56 10.11
CA LEU A 281 -12.88 -3.16 8.71
C LEU A 281 -12.23 -4.26 7.87
N VAL A 282 -12.94 -4.73 6.85
CA VAL A 282 -12.40 -5.57 5.78
C VAL A 282 -12.58 -4.83 4.47
N ALA A 283 -11.48 -4.33 3.94
CA ALA A 283 -11.50 -3.49 2.76
C ALA A 283 -11.48 -4.31 1.46
N GLN A 284 -11.56 -3.61 0.35
CA GLN A 284 -11.62 -4.17 -0.99
C GLN A 284 -10.43 -5.10 -1.30
N ARG A 285 -10.73 -6.23 -1.94
CA ARG A 285 -9.74 -7.25 -2.30
C ARG A 285 -8.92 -7.81 -1.14
N ALA A 286 -9.37 -7.60 0.10
CA ALA A 286 -8.83 -8.35 1.21
C ALA A 286 -9.17 -9.84 1.05
N TYR A 287 -8.25 -10.70 1.48
CA TYR A 287 -8.38 -12.16 1.44
C TYR A 287 -8.21 -12.74 2.83
N LEU A 288 -9.28 -13.32 3.36
CA LEU A 288 -9.36 -13.84 4.73
C LEU A 288 -9.66 -15.34 4.72
N GLU A 289 -8.79 -16.16 5.29
CA GLU A 289 -8.94 -17.61 5.32
C GLU A 289 -8.52 -18.20 6.66
N ASN A 290 -9.46 -18.85 7.36
CA ASN A 290 -9.20 -19.51 8.65
C ASN A 290 -8.52 -18.56 9.66
N ILE A 291 -9.18 -17.44 9.96
CA ILE A 291 -8.62 -16.39 10.81
C ILE A 291 -9.57 -15.99 11.94
N TRP A 292 -9.01 -15.33 12.92
CA TRP A 292 -9.72 -14.59 13.96
C TRP A 292 -9.33 -13.13 13.88
N LEU A 293 -10.30 -12.24 13.61
CA LEU A 293 -10.14 -10.79 13.70
C LEU A 293 -10.85 -10.30 14.96
N GLY A 294 -10.09 -9.90 15.97
CA GLY A 294 -10.57 -9.31 17.20
C GLY A 294 -11.13 -7.91 17.01
N LYS A 295 -11.79 -7.41 18.02
CA LYS A 295 -12.51 -6.13 18.01
C LYS A 295 -11.61 -4.97 17.56
N GLY A 296 -12.11 -4.18 16.61
CA GLY A 296 -11.40 -3.00 16.09
C GLY A 296 -10.21 -3.33 15.18
N ALA A 297 -9.99 -4.58 14.80
CA ALA A 297 -8.96 -4.93 13.83
C ALA A 297 -9.36 -4.49 12.43
N ASN A 298 -8.38 -4.19 11.57
CA ASN A 298 -8.64 -3.93 10.16
C ASN A 298 -7.77 -4.79 9.24
N ALA A 299 -8.32 -5.11 8.08
CA ALA A 299 -7.64 -5.68 6.93
C ALA A 299 -7.87 -4.74 5.75
N GLN A 300 -6.89 -3.90 5.46
CA GLN A 300 -6.97 -2.91 4.40
C GLN A 300 -6.86 -3.54 3.00
N GLU A 301 -6.89 -2.74 1.95
CA GLU A 301 -6.96 -3.18 0.56
C GLU A 301 -5.80 -4.11 0.19
N ASN A 302 -6.16 -5.15 -0.57
CA ASN A 302 -5.20 -6.14 -1.06
C ASN A 302 -4.41 -6.89 0.02
N CYS A 303 -4.88 -6.88 1.28
CA CYS A 303 -4.31 -7.67 2.36
C CYS A 303 -4.69 -9.15 2.24
N TYR A 304 -3.79 -10.02 2.67
CA TYR A 304 -4.02 -11.46 2.76
C TYR A 304 -3.73 -11.93 4.19
N ILE A 305 -4.73 -12.43 4.89
CA ILE A 305 -4.57 -12.96 6.25
C ILE A 305 -5.04 -14.40 6.25
N ILE A 306 -4.14 -15.35 6.57
CA ILE A 306 -4.36 -16.78 6.42
C ILE A 306 -3.87 -17.50 7.67
N ASN A 307 -4.68 -18.44 8.21
CA ASN A 307 -4.33 -19.27 9.38
C ASN A 307 -3.77 -18.43 10.55
N SER A 308 -4.37 -17.29 10.84
CA SER A 308 -3.81 -16.29 11.74
C SER A 308 -4.84 -15.78 12.74
N ARG A 309 -4.36 -15.27 13.87
CA ARG A 309 -5.15 -14.65 14.91
C ARG A 309 -4.64 -13.23 15.20
N LEU A 310 -5.53 -12.26 15.10
CA LEU A 310 -5.29 -10.85 15.46
C LEU A 310 -6.19 -10.52 16.65
N GLU A 311 -5.61 -10.23 17.82
CA GLU A 311 -6.37 -10.13 19.06
C GLU A 311 -7.27 -8.89 19.16
N GLY A 312 -6.94 -7.80 18.49
CA GLY A 312 -7.79 -6.61 18.39
C GLY A 312 -7.03 -5.32 18.19
N CYS A 313 -7.71 -4.30 17.69
CA CYS A 313 -7.14 -2.99 17.36
C CYS A 313 -5.88 -3.09 16.48
N ASN A 314 -5.78 -4.13 15.66
CA ASN A 314 -4.64 -4.33 14.77
C ASN A 314 -4.87 -3.57 13.46
N VAL A 315 -3.82 -2.92 12.98
CA VAL A 315 -3.83 -2.28 11.67
C VAL A 315 -2.99 -3.11 10.71
N THR A 316 -3.62 -3.61 9.65
CA THR A 316 -2.93 -4.32 8.56
C THR A 316 -2.99 -3.45 7.31
N ALA A 317 -1.91 -2.72 7.04
CA ALA A 317 -1.85 -1.76 5.95
C ALA A 317 -1.88 -2.44 4.57
N HIS A 318 -2.15 -1.64 3.53
CA HIS A 318 -2.40 -2.09 2.17
C HIS A 318 -1.36 -3.08 1.64
N GLY A 319 -1.84 -4.16 1.06
CA GLY A 319 -1.00 -5.17 0.43
C GLY A 319 -0.22 -6.09 1.37
N ALA A 320 -0.38 -5.94 2.70
CA ALA A 320 0.31 -6.81 3.67
C ALA A 320 -0.20 -8.26 3.60
N LYS A 321 0.67 -9.21 3.86
CA LYS A 321 0.39 -10.65 3.85
C LYS A 321 0.82 -11.26 5.17
N ILE A 322 -0.13 -11.87 5.89
CA ILE A 322 0.05 -12.43 7.22
C ILE A 322 -0.37 -13.90 7.19
N ILE A 323 0.54 -14.80 7.43
CA ILE A 323 0.33 -16.24 7.29
C ILE A 323 0.88 -16.97 8.52
N HIS A 324 0.07 -17.83 9.16
CA HIS A 324 0.41 -18.58 10.36
C HIS A 324 1.01 -17.69 11.48
N ALA A 325 0.32 -16.58 11.80
CA ALA A 325 0.76 -15.62 12.79
C ALA A 325 -0.28 -15.39 13.89
N ASN A 326 0.21 -15.29 15.15
CA ASN A 326 -0.58 -14.84 16.29
C ASN A 326 -0.10 -13.46 16.70
N MET A 327 -0.98 -12.47 16.64
CA MET A 327 -0.67 -11.08 16.94
C MET A 327 -1.45 -10.61 18.15
N GLY A 328 -0.76 -10.06 19.12
CA GLY A 328 -1.36 -9.36 20.26
C GLY A 328 -2.11 -8.10 19.81
N GLU A 329 -2.75 -7.46 20.75
CA GLU A 329 -3.50 -6.23 20.50
C GLU A 329 -2.61 -5.09 20.02
N LYS A 330 -3.17 -4.19 19.19
CA LYS A 330 -2.52 -2.95 18.75
C LYS A 330 -1.19 -3.18 18.02
N VAL A 331 -1.11 -4.21 17.21
CA VAL A 331 0.03 -4.41 16.30
C VAL A 331 -0.26 -3.70 14.98
N PHE A 332 0.65 -2.82 14.59
CA PHE A 332 0.66 -2.21 13.26
C PHE A 332 1.53 -3.03 12.32
N VAL A 333 0.98 -3.39 11.16
CA VAL A 333 1.72 -4.05 10.06
C VAL A 333 1.70 -3.14 8.85
N GLY A 334 2.87 -2.64 8.48
CA GLY A 334 3.04 -1.66 7.41
C GLY A 334 2.82 -2.21 5.99
N PHE A 335 2.72 -1.30 5.04
CA PHE A 335 2.46 -1.55 3.62
C PHE A 335 3.30 -2.68 3.04
N ASN A 336 2.69 -3.52 2.19
CA ASN A 336 3.36 -4.59 1.46
C ASN A 336 4.22 -5.56 2.30
N SER A 337 4.11 -5.54 3.63
CA SER A 337 4.84 -6.47 4.49
C SER A 337 4.42 -7.91 4.22
N PHE A 338 5.35 -8.84 4.38
CA PHE A 338 5.15 -10.28 4.18
C PHE A 338 5.58 -11.04 5.41
N LEU A 339 4.62 -11.50 6.21
CA LEU A 339 4.83 -12.16 7.48
C LEU A 339 4.37 -13.61 7.36
N ARG A 340 5.30 -14.54 7.22
CA ARG A 340 5.01 -15.95 7.02
C ARG A 340 5.66 -16.83 8.06
N GLY A 341 4.83 -17.43 8.91
CA GLY A 341 5.15 -18.61 9.68
C GLY A 341 4.64 -19.89 8.99
N SER A 342 4.64 -20.98 9.71
CA SER A 342 4.04 -22.27 9.35
C SER A 342 3.50 -22.96 10.60
N GLU A 343 2.87 -24.14 10.47
CA GLU A 343 2.43 -24.94 11.63
C GLU A 343 3.61 -25.33 12.53
N ASP A 344 4.75 -25.70 11.93
CA ASP A 344 5.97 -26.08 12.66
C ASP A 344 6.79 -24.88 13.11
N CYS A 345 6.68 -23.75 12.41
CA CYS A 345 7.42 -22.51 12.70
C CYS A 345 6.44 -21.34 12.86
N PRO A 346 5.61 -21.31 13.93
CA PRO A 346 4.64 -20.24 14.13
C PRO A 346 5.33 -18.89 14.42
N LEU A 347 4.69 -17.82 13.94
CA LEU A 347 5.08 -16.45 14.26
C LEU A 347 4.18 -15.93 15.39
N THR A 348 4.78 -15.44 16.47
CA THR A 348 4.06 -14.71 17.51
C THR A 348 4.59 -13.29 17.60
N ILE A 349 3.68 -12.30 17.58
CA ILE A 349 4.03 -10.87 17.71
C ILE A 349 3.32 -10.33 18.95
N GLY A 350 4.08 -9.84 19.91
CA GLY A 350 3.56 -9.23 21.14
C GLY A 350 2.75 -7.95 20.87
N LYS A 351 1.96 -7.55 21.84
CA LYS A 351 1.12 -6.34 21.74
C LYS A 351 1.95 -5.06 21.53
N ASN A 352 1.32 -4.05 20.95
CA ASN A 352 1.90 -2.71 20.70
C ASN A 352 3.18 -2.75 19.83
N CYS A 353 3.37 -3.76 18.99
CA CYS A 353 4.50 -3.81 18.05
C CYS A 353 4.20 -3.01 16.79
N ILE A 354 5.26 -2.43 16.22
CA ILE A 354 5.24 -1.75 14.92
C ILE A 354 6.10 -2.58 13.96
N VAL A 355 5.47 -3.22 13.00
CA VAL A 355 6.16 -3.85 11.87
C VAL A 355 6.22 -2.81 10.76
N MET A 356 7.43 -2.37 10.44
CA MET A 356 7.68 -1.32 9.45
C MET A 356 7.15 -1.70 8.06
N PRO A 357 6.79 -0.72 7.23
CA PRO A 357 6.45 -0.99 5.84
C PRO A 357 7.51 -1.84 5.14
N HIS A 358 7.04 -2.72 4.23
CA HIS A 358 7.90 -3.58 3.44
C HIS A 358 8.81 -4.52 4.26
N THR A 359 8.42 -4.89 5.46
CA THR A 359 9.13 -5.90 6.27
C THR A 359 8.83 -7.31 5.74
N ILE A 360 9.86 -8.15 5.64
CA ILE A 360 9.72 -9.57 5.29
C ILE A 360 10.12 -10.42 6.49
N ILE A 361 9.15 -11.14 7.03
CA ILE A 361 9.38 -12.22 8.00
C ILE A 361 9.01 -13.53 7.32
N ASP A 362 9.98 -14.41 7.09
CA ASP A 362 9.78 -15.70 6.42
C ASP A 362 10.51 -16.81 7.19
N LEU A 363 9.81 -17.39 8.16
CA LEU A 363 10.42 -18.14 9.23
C LEU A 363 10.95 -19.52 8.82
N GLN A 364 12.11 -19.86 9.35
CA GLN A 364 12.74 -21.19 9.30
C GLN A 364 12.73 -21.88 10.68
N GLU A 365 12.36 -21.16 11.74
CA GLU A 365 12.18 -21.63 13.11
C GLU A 365 11.03 -20.87 13.77
N PRO A 366 10.40 -21.40 14.85
CA PRO A 366 9.41 -20.66 15.63
C PRO A 366 10.01 -19.34 16.15
N LEU A 367 9.27 -18.23 16.03
CA LEU A 367 9.74 -16.92 16.43
C LEU A 367 8.70 -16.19 17.29
N ASN A 368 9.20 -15.63 18.39
CA ASN A 368 8.42 -14.74 19.26
C ASN A 368 9.06 -13.35 19.27
N ILE A 369 8.32 -12.34 18.77
CA ILE A 369 8.68 -10.93 18.84
C ILE A 369 8.09 -10.38 20.15
N PRO A 370 8.91 -9.85 21.07
CA PRO A 370 8.42 -9.31 22.34
C PRO A 370 7.48 -8.12 22.13
N GLU A 371 6.65 -7.82 23.12
CA GLU A 371 5.76 -6.66 23.09
C GLU A 371 6.51 -5.33 22.92
N SER A 372 5.85 -4.34 22.32
CA SER A 372 6.38 -2.98 22.17
C SER A 372 7.74 -2.93 21.44
N HIS A 373 7.86 -3.69 20.35
CA HIS A 373 9.04 -3.66 19.47
C HIS A 373 8.73 -3.00 18.13
N LEU A 374 9.74 -2.27 17.64
CA LEU A 374 9.86 -1.87 16.23
C LEU A 374 10.60 -2.96 15.48
N VAL A 375 10.08 -3.37 14.32
CA VAL A 375 10.62 -4.47 13.51
C VAL A 375 10.73 -4.03 12.06
N TRP A 376 11.85 -4.34 11.41
CA TRP A 376 12.10 -3.95 10.02
C TRP A 376 12.91 -5.00 9.26
N GLY A 377 12.99 -4.87 7.95
CA GLY A 377 13.91 -5.62 7.11
C GLY A 377 13.54 -7.09 6.93
N PHE A 378 14.55 -7.95 6.78
CA PHE A 378 14.40 -9.38 6.54
C PHE A 378 14.69 -10.21 7.78
N ILE A 379 13.75 -11.04 8.19
CA ILE A 379 13.87 -11.90 9.38
C ILE A 379 13.46 -13.33 9.02
N SER A 380 14.34 -14.29 9.24
CA SER A 380 14.06 -15.70 9.04
C SER A 380 14.25 -16.56 10.32
N ASN A 381 14.92 -15.99 11.31
CA ASN A 381 15.27 -16.67 12.56
C ASN A 381 15.52 -15.66 13.70
N SER A 382 15.79 -16.18 14.88
CA SER A 382 16.03 -15.38 16.09
C SER A 382 17.32 -14.55 16.05
N SER A 383 18.30 -14.95 15.23
CA SER A 383 19.53 -14.16 15.05
C SER A 383 19.24 -12.90 14.22
N ASP A 384 18.43 -13.03 13.14
CA ASP A 384 18.03 -11.89 12.32
C ASP A 384 17.24 -10.89 13.17
N LEU A 385 16.32 -11.39 14.02
CA LEU A 385 15.50 -10.54 14.88
C LEU A 385 16.34 -9.60 15.77
N LYS A 386 17.48 -10.06 16.28
CA LYS A 386 18.37 -9.23 17.11
C LYS A 386 18.95 -8.02 16.37
N HIS A 387 19.08 -8.13 15.05
CA HIS A 387 19.63 -7.06 14.19
C HIS A 387 18.55 -6.26 13.46
N GLN A 388 17.31 -6.77 13.45
CA GLN A 388 16.19 -6.18 12.70
C GLN A 388 15.03 -5.78 13.62
N SER A 389 15.28 -5.65 14.92
CA SER A 389 14.29 -5.15 15.87
C SER A 389 14.91 -4.41 17.04
N MET A 390 14.11 -3.56 17.65
CA MET A 390 14.44 -2.84 18.88
C MET A 390 13.18 -2.52 19.67
N SER A 391 13.25 -2.52 21.01
CA SER A 391 12.10 -2.06 21.79
C SER A 391 11.79 -0.59 21.49
N LEU A 392 10.50 -0.25 21.42
CA LEU A 392 10.04 1.13 21.15
C LEU A 392 10.61 2.12 22.15
N LYS A 393 10.80 1.67 23.41
CA LYS A 393 11.42 2.49 24.45
C LYS A 393 12.88 2.82 24.10
N ALA A 394 13.69 1.81 23.79
CA ALA A 394 15.10 2.02 23.45
C ALA A 394 15.25 2.87 22.18
N PHE A 395 14.40 2.62 21.16
CA PHE A 395 14.41 3.41 19.93
C PHE A 395 14.05 4.87 20.21
N SER A 396 13.06 5.12 21.08
CA SER A 396 12.65 6.48 21.47
C SER A 396 13.73 7.25 22.23
N GLU A 397 14.72 6.57 22.81
CA GLU A 397 15.82 7.20 23.54
C GLU A 397 16.97 7.66 22.62
N ILE A 398 16.98 7.27 21.34
CA ILE A 398 17.98 7.70 20.35
C ILE A 398 17.83 9.21 20.08
N ARG A 399 18.96 9.95 20.13
CA ARG A 399 18.97 11.41 19.88
C ARG A 399 19.86 11.83 18.70
N GLU A 400 20.91 11.09 18.39
CA GLU A 400 21.84 11.42 17.31
C GLU A 400 21.69 10.46 16.14
N GLY A 401 21.80 9.17 16.39
CA GLY A 401 21.64 8.13 15.38
C GLY A 401 22.17 6.77 15.86
N ILE A 402 21.90 5.77 15.04
CA ILE A 402 22.35 4.39 15.23
C ILE A 402 22.50 3.68 13.88
N VAL A 403 23.46 2.78 13.80
CA VAL A 403 23.56 1.78 12.73
C VAL A 403 23.33 0.41 13.33
N LEU A 404 22.37 -0.34 12.80
CA LEU A 404 22.08 -1.70 13.25
C LEU A 404 21.83 -2.61 12.03
N GLY A 405 22.80 -3.50 11.74
CA GLY A 405 22.80 -4.26 10.49
C GLY A 405 22.85 -3.32 9.28
N ASP A 406 21.93 -3.51 8.35
CA ASP A 406 21.79 -2.70 7.13
C ASP A 406 20.87 -1.46 7.34
N MET A 407 20.45 -1.18 8.57
CA MET A 407 19.64 -0.03 8.92
C MET A 407 20.52 1.11 9.44
N LEU A 408 20.29 2.30 8.89
CA LEU A 408 20.81 3.57 9.38
C LEU A 408 19.63 4.40 9.88
N PHE A 409 19.74 4.88 11.12
CA PHE A 409 18.83 5.87 11.66
C PHE A 409 19.62 7.07 12.15
N GLU A 410 19.17 8.26 11.82
CA GLU A 410 19.73 9.54 12.27
C GLU A 410 18.62 10.41 12.85
N GLY A 411 18.88 11.11 13.93
CA GLY A 411 17.99 12.08 14.54
C GLY A 411 17.21 11.59 15.76
N ASN A 412 15.98 12.05 15.91
CA ASN A 412 15.17 11.89 17.12
C ASN A 412 14.25 10.67 17.07
N GLY A 413 14.60 9.62 17.79
CA GLY A 413 13.84 8.37 17.85
C GLY A 413 12.44 8.53 18.46
N GLU A 414 12.25 9.45 19.40
CA GLU A 414 10.93 9.71 19.99
C GLU A 414 9.95 10.28 18.96
N LYS A 415 10.41 11.25 18.15
CA LYS A 415 9.59 11.81 17.07
C LYS A 415 9.25 10.77 16.02
N PHE A 416 10.19 9.88 15.68
CA PHE A 416 9.97 8.78 14.77
C PHE A 416 8.88 7.83 15.29
N VAL A 417 9.00 7.33 16.52
CA VAL A 417 8.02 6.40 17.11
C VAL A 417 6.65 7.06 17.24
N LYS A 418 6.57 8.33 17.67
CA LYS A 418 5.31 9.07 17.75
C LYS A 418 4.64 9.24 16.37
N GLY A 419 5.42 9.44 15.32
CA GLY A 419 4.91 9.49 13.96
C GLY A 419 4.12 8.24 13.59
N PHE A 420 4.66 7.05 13.85
CA PHE A 420 3.96 5.78 13.61
C PHE A 420 2.75 5.56 14.54
N GLN A 421 2.82 5.97 15.79
CA GLN A 421 1.67 5.86 16.71
C GLN A 421 0.52 6.80 16.33
N MET A 422 0.78 7.94 15.71
CA MET A 422 -0.26 8.80 15.13
C MET A 422 -0.89 8.18 13.88
N PHE A 423 -0.13 7.42 13.09
CA PHE A 423 -0.67 6.62 11.98
C PHE A 423 -1.72 5.61 12.46
N ASP A 424 -1.49 4.95 13.59
CA ASP A 424 -2.47 4.07 14.23
C ASP A 424 -3.77 4.79 14.57
N LEU A 425 -3.69 6.04 15.02
CA LEU A 425 -4.87 6.84 15.39
C LEU A 425 -5.66 7.31 14.16
N LEU A 426 -4.99 7.63 13.06
CA LEU A 426 -5.64 8.12 11.84
C LEU A 426 -6.30 6.99 11.04
N HIS A 427 -5.71 5.81 11.00
CA HIS A 427 -6.22 4.66 10.23
C HIS A 427 -7.01 3.64 11.06
N GLY A 428 -6.91 3.67 12.39
CA GLY A 428 -7.61 2.75 13.29
C GLY A 428 -8.90 3.29 13.92
N LEU A 429 -9.18 4.57 13.83
CA LEU A 429 -10.25 5.25 14.56
C LEU A 429 -11.10 6.20 13.71
N SER A 430 -11.25 5.99 12.43
CA SER A 430 -12.44 6.53 11.75
C SER A 430 -13.66 5.77 12.27
N SER A 431 -13.98 6.05 13.51
CA SER A 431 -15.27 5.71 14.10
C SER A 431 -16.36 6.56 13.45
N PRO A 432 -17.56 5.99 13.26
CA PRO A 432 -18.67 6.54 12.50
C PRO A 432 -19.13 7.90 12.98
#